data_fe60c16a5baf1dc2a124ac60e1fa0ad1
#
_entry.id   fe60c16a5baf1dc2a124ac60e1fa0ad1
#
_cell.length_a   1.000
_cell.length_b   1.000
_cell.length_c   1.000
_cell.angle_alpha   90.00
_cell.angle_beta   90.00
_cell.angle_gamma   90.00
#
_symmetry.space_group_name_H-M   'P 1'
#
loop_
_entity.id
_entity.type
_entity.pdbx_description
1 polymer ?
#
loop_
_entity_poly.entity_id
_entity_poly.type
_entity_poly.pdbx_seq_one_letter_code
_entity_poly.pdbx_strand_id
1 'polypeptide(L)'
;MCIRDRICIYNAIGQKASSVAKLVNTLEKAGAMDYTIVVCSTASEPASLQYISPYAATAIAEYFMYQGKDCLIVYDDLSKHAVAYRALSLLLERSPGREAYPGDVFYLHSRLLERSSRLTDELGGGSITALPIIETQAGDVSAYIPTNVISITAVSYTHLRAHETVLD
;
A
#
# COMPACT_ATOMS: atom_id res chain seq x y z
N MET A 1 23.27 -1.90 5.51
CA MET A 1 22.36 -0.90 4.94
C MET A 1 21.34 -0.54 6.01
N CYS A 2 21.43 0.66 6.56
CA CYS A 2 20.64 1.05 7.74
C CYS A 2 19.32 1.67 7.29
N ILE A 3 18.20 1.36 7.95
CA ILE A 3 16.89 1.96 7.65
C ILE A 3 16.94 3.50 7.82
N ARG A 4 17.83 4.00 8.65
CA ARG A 4 18.01 5.45 8.91
C ARG A 4 18.52 6.25 7.71
N ASP A 5 19.05 5.58 6.69
CA ASP A 5 19.54 6.23 5.46
C ASP A 5 18.44 6.37 4.42
N ARG A 6 17.21 5.92 4.73
CA ARG A 6 16.06 5.92 3.83
C ARG A 6 14.96 6.84 4.32
N ILE A 7 14.24 7.42 3.38
CA ILE A 7 13.01 8.13 3.67
C ILE A 7 11.88 7.11 3.76
N CYS A 8 11.21 7.07 4.91
CA CYS A 8 10.08 6.20 5.15
C CYS A 8 8.77 6.96 4.94
N ILE A 9 7.82 6.37 4.21
CA ILE A 9 6.50 6.94 4.00
C ILE A 9 5.49 5.92 4.49
N TYR A 10 4.68 6.30 5.47
CA TYR A 10 3.60 5.48 5.97
C TYR A 10 2.28 6.05 5.49
N ASN A 11 1.58 5.31 4.64
CA ASN A 11 0.28 5.70 4.13
C ASN A 11 -0.83 4.93 4.83
N ALA A 12 -1.52 5.58 5.77
CA ALA A 12 -2.69 5.04 6.46
C ALA A 12 -3.94 5.29 5.61
N ILE A 13 -4.58 4.22 5.15
CA ILE A 13 -5.76 4.26 4.28
C ILE A 13 -6.97 3.69 5.03
N GLY A 14 -7.97 4.51 5.29
CA GLY A 14 -9.19 4.08 5.97
C GLY A 14 -8.97 3.58 7.41
N GLN A 15 -7.86 3.96 8.03
CA GLN A 15 -7.55 3.61 9.42
C GLN A 15 -8.27 4.52 10.41
N LYS A 16 -8.47 4.05 11.64
CA LYS A 16 -9.02 4.88 12.72
C LYS A 16 -8.02 5.96 13.10
N ALA A 17 -8.47 7.20 13.28
CA ALA A 17 -7.61 8.32 13.69
C ALA A 17 -6.81 8.03 14.97
N SER A 18 -7.42 7.33 15.95
CA SER A 18 -6.74 6.93 17.18
C SER A 18 -5.58 5.95 16.95
N SER A 19 -5.71 5.05 15.95
CA SER A 19 -4.64 4.11 15.59
C SER A 19 -3.47 4.85 14.96
N VAL A 20 -3.75 5.80 14.07
CA VAL A 20 -2.73 6.64 13.44
C VAL A 20 -2.00 7.51 14.47
N ALA A 21 -2.75 8.14 15.39
CA ALA A 21 -2.15 8.92 16.48
C ALA A 21 -1.23 8.07 17.37
N LYS A 22 -1.63 6.83 17.68
CA LYS A 22 -0.80 5.89 18.44
C LYS A 22 0.48 5.52 17.68
N LEU A 23 0.39 5.31 16.37
CA LEU A 23 1.54 5.03 15.52
C LEU A 23 2.52 6.21 15.54
N VAL A 24 2.03 7.44 15.31
CA VAL A 24 2.85 8.66 15.31
C VAL A 24 3.58 8.82 16.65
N ASN A 25 2.88 8.67 17.78
CA ASN A 25 3.49 8.69 19.11
C ASN A 25 4.60 7.63 19.28
N THR A 26 4.41 6.45 18.67
CA THR A 26 5.42 5.38 18.72
C THR A 26 6.66 5.76 17.91
N LEU A 27 6.46 6.32 16.72
CA LEU A 27 7.54 6.79 15.85
C LEU A 27 8.31 7.96 16.49
N GLU A 28 7.61 8.91 17.13
CA GLU A 28 8.23 10.02 17.87
C GLU A 28 9.11 9.52 19.02
N LYS A 29 8.59 8.59 19.84
CA LYS A 29 9.36 7.99 20.93
C LYS A 29 10.59 7.22 20.47
N ALA A 30 10.52 6.65 19.26
CA ALA A 30 11.64 5.94 18.64
C ALA A 30 12.63 6.88 17.93
N GLY A 31 12.35 8.19 17.86
CA GLY A 31 13.16 9.15 17.09
C GLY A 31 13.14 8.90 15.59
N ALA A 32 12.05 8.30 15.09
CA ALA A 32 11.91 7.92 13.67
C ALA A 32 11.23 9.01 12.83
N MET A 33 10.69 10.05 13.44
CA MET A 33 9.96 11.11 12.71
C MET A 33 10.89 11.98 11.85
N ASP A 34 12.19 12.00 12.12
CA ASP A 34 13.17 12.80 11.36
C ASP A 34 13.30 12.31 9.89
N TYR A 35 12.97 11.04 9.63
CA TYR A 35 13.04 10.42 8.31
C TYR A 35 11.73 9.76 7.87
N THR A 36 10.62 10.01 8.59
CA THR A 36 9.32 9.40 8.31
C THR A 36 8.27 10.45 7.97
N ILE A 37 7.56 10.22 6.87
CA ILE A 37 6.41 11.01 6.44
C ILE A 37 5.16 10.16 6.64
N VAL A 38 4.16 10.68 7.35
CA VAL A 38 2.88 10.01 7.54
C VAL A 38 1.83 10.69 6.67
N VAL A 39 1.28 9.93 5.71
CA VAL A 39 0.15 10.34 4.87
C VAL A 39 -1.07 9.60 5.36
N CYS A 40 -2.09 10.31 5.81
CA CYS A 40 -3.25 9.71 6.44
C CYS A 40 -4.54 10.11 5.73
N SER A 41 -5.36 9.12 5.43
CA SER A 41 -6.77 9.28 5.07
C SER A 41 -7.58 8.36 5.98
N THR A 42 -8.27 8.96 6.95
CA THR A 42 -8.99 8.21 7.99
C THR A 42 -10.27 7.57 7.48
N ALA A 43 -10.81 6.61 8.25
CA ALA A 43 -12.07 5.93 7.90
C ALA A 43 -13.30 6.88 7.90
N SER A 44 -13.20 8.05 8.54
CA SER A 44 -14.25 9.07 8.55
C SER A 44 -14.22 10.00 7.33
N GLU A 45 -13.16 9.93 6.53
CA GLU A 45 -13.03 10.76 5.33
C GLU A 45 -13.78 10.16 4.13
N PRO A 46 -14.17 11.00 3.15
CA PRO A 46 -14.82 10.54 1.93
C PRO A 46 -13.99 9.47 1.18
N ALA A 47 -14.69 8.54 0.53
CA ALA A 47 -14.05 7.49 -0.27
C ALA A 47 -13.09 8.04 -1.35
N SER A 48 -13.36 9.23 -1.88
CA SER A 48 -12.50 9.91 -2.84
C SER A 48 -11.11 10.24 -2.27
N LEU A 49 -11.03 10.68 -1.01
CA LEU A 49 -9.77 10.95 -0.35
C LEU A 49 -9.01 9.66 -0.03
N GLN A 50 -9.72 8.63 0.44
CA GLN A 50 -9.13 7.32 0.66
C GLN A 50 -8.60 6.69 -0.65
N TYR A 51 -9.29 6.94 -1.77
CA TYR A 51 -8.87 6.49 -3.10
C TYR A 51 -7.60 7.18 -3.59
N ILE A 52 -7.48 8.52 -3.42
CA ILE A 52 -6.35 9.27 -3.95
C ILE A 52 -5.10 9.21 -3.06
N SER A 53 -5.28 8.95 -1.76
CA SER A 53 -4.22 8.96 -0.75
C SER A 53 -2.99 8.13 -1.12
N PRO A 54 -3.08 6.84 -1.56
CA PRO A 54 -1.89 6.07 -1.88
C PRO A 54 -1.16 6.59 -3.12
N TYR A 55 -1.86 7.17 -4.09
CA TYR A 55 -1.22 7.79 -5.25
C TYR A 55 -0.46 9.05 -4.87
N ALA A 56 -1.00 9.86 -3.96
CA ALA A 56 -0.33 11.03 -3.42
C ALA A 56 0.92 10.65 -2.62
N ALA A 57 0.82 9.62 -1.76
CA ALA A 57 1.95 9.10 -1.00
C ALA A 57 3.07 8.56 -1.92
N THR A 58 2.69 7.87 -3.00
CA THR A 58 3.67 7.40 -3.99
C THR A 58 4.34 8.55 -4.73
N ALA A 59 3.61 9.62 -5.07
CA ALA A 59 4.20 10.79 -5.71
C ALA A 59 5.22 11.49 -4.80
N ILE A 60 5.00 11.49 -3.49
CA ILE A 60 5.98 11.97 -2.51
C ILE A 60 7.24 11.08 -2.53
N ALA A 61 7.07 9.74 -2.59
CA ALA A 61 8.21 8.82 -2.69
C ALA A 61 9.00 9.03 -3.99
N GLU A 62 8.31 9.22 -5.12
CA GLU A 62 8.94 9.49 -6.41
C GLU A 62 9.76 10.78 -6.40
N TYR A 63 9.27 11.83 -5.74
CA TYR A 63 10.01 13.08 -5.59
C TYR A 63 11.39 12.86 -4.98
N PHE A 64 11.49 12.03 -3.95
CA PHE A 64 12.77 11.69 -3.33
C PHE A 64 13.59 10.70 -4.16
N MET A 65 12.93 9.74 -4.80
CA MET A 65 13.61 8.78 -5.69
C MET A 65 14.33 9.50 -6.84
N TYR A 66 13.68 10.50 -7.45
CA TYR A 66 14.31 11.31 -8.51
C TYR A 66 15.45 12.22 -8.02
N GLN A 67 15.59 12.39 -6.70
CA GLN A 67 16.76 13.04 -6.09
C GLN A 67 17.87 12.05 -5.71
N GLY A 68 17.78 10.81 -6.17
CA GLY A 68 18.77 9.78 -5.90
C GLY A 68 18.66 9.15 -4.51
N LYS A 69 17.52 9.34 -3.81
CA LYS A 69 17.31 8.78 -2.47
C LYS A 69 16.56 7.46 -2.53
N ASP A 70 16.85 6.59 -1.56
CA ASP A 70 16.09 5.37 -1.36
C ASP A 70 14.88 5.65 -0.46
N CYS A 71 13.72 5.19 -0.88
CA CYS A 71 12.45 5.34 -0.16
C CYS A 71 11.85 3.99 0.20
N LEU A 72 11.23 3.92 1.38
CA LEU A 72 10.39 2.82 1.81
C LEU A 72 8.97 3.35 1.97
N ILE A 73 8.01 2.79 1.25
CA ILE A 73 6.61 3.15 1.38
C ILE A 73 5.78 1.96 1.89
N VAL A 74 4.96 2.21 2.90
CA VAL A 74 4.03 1.24 3.48
C VAL A 74 2.61 1.69 3.16
N TYR A 75 1.80 0.81 2.56
CA TYR A 75 0.37 1.05 2.31
C TYR A 75 -0.46 0.26 3.32
N ASP A 76 -1.07 0.91 4.28
CA ASP A 76 -1.86 0.32 5.36
C ASP A 76 -3.31 0.83 5.33
N ASP A 77 -4.25 0.14 4.67
CA ASP A 77 -4.09 -1.07 3.89
C ASP A 77 -4.75 -0.94 2.49
N LEU A 78 -4.31 -1.76 1.56
CA LEU A 78 -4.85 -1.79 0.21
C LEU A 78 -6.24 -2.46 0.11
N SER A 79 -6.67 -3.23 1.10
CA SER A 79 -8.04 -3.77 1.15
C SER A 79 -9.05 -2.63 1.31
N LYS A 80 -8.78 -1.67 2.21
CA LYS A 80 -9.63 -0.47 2.38
C LYS A 80 -9.57 0.44 1.16
N HIS A 81 -8.42 0.55 0.52
CA HIS A 81 -8.29 1.25 -0.77
C HIS A 81 -9.23 0.66 -1.83
N ALA A 82 -9.27 -0.67 -1.96
CA ALA A 82 -10.17 -1.35 -2.89
C ALA A 82 -11.65 -1.13 -2.53
N VAL A 83 -12.00 -1.13 -1.22
CA VAL A 83 -13.35 -0.83 -0.75
C VAL A 83 -13.77 0.59 -1.10
N ALA A 84 -12.89 1.58 -0.92
CA ALA A 84 -13.14 2.96 -1.30
C ALA A 84 -13.38 3.07 -2.82
N TYR A 85 -12.57 2.39 -3.63
CA TYR A 85 -12.76 2.36 -5.08
C TYR A 85 -14.07 1.68 -5.50
N ARG A 86 -14.46 0.58 -4.83
CA ARG A 86 -15.76 -0.06 -5.03
C ARG A 86 -16.90 0.90 -4.75
N ALA A 87 -16.85 1.63 -3.63
CA ALA A 87 -17.86 2.60 -3.26
C ALA A 87 -18.02 3.69 -4.34
N LEU A 88 -16.92 4.26 -4.81
CA LEU A 88 -16.92 5.26 -5.90
C LEU A 88 -17.48 4.68 -7.19
N SER A 89 -17.11 3.46 -7.55
CA SER A 89 -17.57 2.80 -8.78
C SER A 89 -19.07 2.52 -8.76
N LEU A 90 -19.61 2.14 -7.60
CA LEU A 90 -21.06 1.92 -7.42
C LEU A 90 -21.84 3.25 -7.50
N LEU A 91 -21.30 4.33 -6.94
CA LEU A 91 -21.90 5.67 -7.06
C LEU A 91 -21.93 6.18 -8.51
N LEU A 92 -20.97 5.75 -9.33
CA LEU A 92 -20.90 6.03 -10.76
C LEU A 92 -21.69 5.03 -11.62
N GLU A 93 -22.51 4.18 -10.99
CA GLU A 93 -23.35 3.17 -11.66
C GLU A 93 -22.57 2.21 -12.57
N ARG A 94 -21.28 1.96 -12.25
CA ARG A 94 -20.47 1.00 -12.99
C ARG A 94 -20.91 -0.42 -12.64
N SER A 95 -20.96 -1.28 -13.62
CA SER A 95 -21.35 -2.69 -13.44
C SER A 95 -20.39 -3.40 -12.48
N PRO A 96 -20.90 -4.01 -11.39
CA PRO A 96 -20.09 -4.77 -10.45
C PRO A 96 -19.62 -6.09 -11.05
N GLY A 97 -18.38 -6.49 -10.74
CA GLY A 97 -17.82 -7.79 -11.05
C GLY A 97 -17.76 -8.70 -9.82
N ARG A 98 -16.71 -9.52 -9.75
CA ARG A 98 -16.49 -10.44 -8.62
C ARG A 98 -16.42 -9.69 -7.28
N GLU A 99 -17.13 -10.19 -6.27
CA GLU A 99 -17.23 -9.58 -4.92
C GLU A 99 -17.69 -8.11 -4.95
N ALA A 100 -18.50 -7.76 -5.94
CA ALA A 100 -18.98 -6.41 -6.22
C ALA A 100 -17.87 -5.36 -6.50
N TYR A 101 -16.64 -5.78 -6.73
CA TYR A 101 -15.59 -4.89 -7.21
C TYR A 101 -15.76 -4.60 -8.70
N PRO A 102 -15.36 -3.40 -9.17
CA PRO A 102 -15.34 -3.11 -10.60
C PRO A 102 -14.31 -4.01 -11.30
N GLY A 103 -14.54 -4.32 -12.58
CA GLY A 103 -13.68 -5.23 -13.34
C GLY A 103 -12.22 -4.80 -13.47
N ASP A 104 -11.92 -3.52 -13.26
CA ASP A 104 -10.59 -2.93 -13.33
C ASP A 104 -9.88 -2.78 -11.98
N VAL A 105 -10.37 -3.43 -10.91
CA VAL A 105 -9.75 -3.35 -9.58
C VAL A 105 -8.30 -3.89 -9.56
N PHE A 106 -7.96 -4.84 -10.43
CA PHE A 106 -6.58 -5.28 -10.61
C PHE A 106 -5.69 -4.10 -11.04
N TYR A 107 -6.15 -3.31 -12.00
CA TYR A 107 -5.43 -2.14 -12.49
C TYR A 107 -5.28 -1.04 -11.42
N LEU A 108 -6.22 -0.94 -10.48
CA LEU A 108 -6.11 -0.03 -9.34
C LEU A 108 -4.79 -0.21 -8.57
N HIS A 109 -4.44 -1.44 -8.23
CA HIS A 109 -3.25 -1.76 -7.46
C HIS A 109 -2.01 -1.93 -8.34
N SER A 110 -2.13 -2.48 -9.56
CA SER A 110 -0.97 -2.65 -10.44
C SER A 110 -0.35 -1.31 -10.81
N ARG A 111 -1.14 -0.33 -11.26
CA ARG A 111 -0.63 1.01 -11.59
C ARG A 111 -0.05 1.78 -10.40
N LEU A 112 -0.41 1.38 -9.15
CA LEU A 112 0.18 1.94 -7.94
C LEU A 112 1.51 1.27 -7.61
N LEU A 113 1.54 -0.06 -7.55
CA LEU A 113 2.68 -0.84 -7.10
C LEU A 113 3.81 -0.89 -8.13
N GLU A 114 3.49 -0.87 -9.42
CA GLU A 114 4.47 -0.83 -10.52
C GLU A 114 5.30 0.48 -10.57
N ARG A 115 4.88 1.51 -9.85
CA ARG A 115 5.68 2.74 -9.66
C ARG A 115 6.88 2.51 -8.76
N SER A 116 6.90 1.42 -7.98
CA SER A 116 8.02 1.06 -7.13
C SER A 116 9.12 0.44 -7.97
N SER A 117 10.22 1.16 -8.11
CA SER A 117 11.32 0.80 -9.00
C SER A 117 12.66 1.30 -8.46
N ARG A 118 13.73 0.85 -9.07
CA ARG A 118 15.06 1.44 -8.93
C ARG A 118 15.46 2.11 -10.23
N LEU A 119 15.87 3.36 -10.14
CA LEU A 119 16.39 4.11 -11.26
C LEU A 119 17.83 3.66 -11.60
N THR A 120 18.19 3.82 -12.86
CA THR A 120 19.58 3.66 -13.29
C THR A 120 20.47 4.77 -12.70
N ASP A 121 21.77 4.54 -12.63
CA ASP A 121 22.71 5.52 -12.08
C ASP A 121 22.70 6.82 -12.89
N GLU A 122 22.41 6.75 -14.18
CA GLU A 122 22.24 7.91 -15.07
C GLU A 122 21.06 8.81 -14.66
N LEU A 123 20.03 8.24 -14.04
CA LEU A 123 18.85 8.94 -13.52
C LEU A 123 18.93 9.21 -12.01
N GLY A 124 20.12 9.05 -11.41
CA GLY A 124 20.37 9.35 -10.01
C GLY A 124 20.36 8.12 -9.08
N GLY A 125 20.03 6.91 -9.55
CA GLY A 125 20.18 5.66 -8.80
C GLY A 125 19.20 5.47 -7.62
N GLY A 126 18.24 6.38 -7.41
CA GLY A 126 17.27 6.29 -6.33
C GLY A 126 16.31 5.10 -6.49
N SER A 127 15.69 4.70 -5.38
CA SER A 127 14.75 3.56 -5.39
C SER A 127 13.52 3.75 -4.50
N ILE A 128 12.43 3.05 -4.84
CA ILE A 128 11.25 2.90 -4.00
C ILE A 128 11.04 1.41 -3.72
N THR A 129 10.98 1.07 -2.44
CA THR A 129 10.53 -0.24 -1.96
C THR A 129 9.13 -0.11 -1.39
N ALA A 130 8.16 -0.82 -1.94
CA ALA A 130 6.78 -0.82 -1.45
C ALA A 130 6.49 -2.03 -0.57
N LEU A 131 5.81 -1.79 0.54
CA LEU A 131 5.25 -2.82 1.43
C LEU A 131 3.72 -2.68 1.43
N PRO A 132 3.00 -3.40 0.55
CA PRO A 132 1.55 -3.43 0.57
C PRO A 132 1.05 -4.31 1.72
N ILE A 133 0.18 -3.77 2.56
CA ILE A 133 -0.53 -4.52 3.59
C ILE A 133 -1.93 -4.83 3.08
N ILE A 134 -2.38 -6.07 3.27
CA ILE A 134 -3.71 -6.53 2.90
C ILE A 134 -4.36 -7.17 4.11
N GLU A 135 -5.60 -6.84 4.37
CA GLU A 135 -6.43 -7.49 5.38
C GLU A 135 -7.05 -8.76 4.77
N THR A 136 -6.80 -9.91 5.38
CA THR A 136 -7.40 -11.18 5.01
C THR A 136 -8.44 -11.59 6.05
N GLN A 137 -9.58 -12.13 5.61
CA GLN A 137 -10.57 -12.70 6.53
C GLN A 137 -10.17 -14.15 6.83
N ALA A 138 -9.98 -14.45 8.11
CA ALA A 138 -9.60 -15.80 8.59
C ALA A 138 -8.37 -16.42 7.88
N GLY A 139 -7.44 -15.57 7.40
CA GLY A 139 -6.26 -16.04 6.69
C GLY A 139 -6.50 -16.46 5.23
N ASP A 140 -7.69 -16.21 4.68
CA ASP A 140 -8.00 -16.56 3.29
C ASP A 140 -7.24 -15.67 2.29
N VAL A 141 -6.12 -16.20 1.80
CA VAL A 141 -5.29 -15.57 0.77
C VAL A 141 -5.83 -15.80 -0.65
N SER A 142 -6.86 -16.65 -0.80
CA SER A 142 -7.50 -16.96 -2.09
C SER A 142 -8.59 -15.96 -2.48
N ALA A 143 -8.95 -15.04 -1.57
CA ALA A 143 -9.88 -13.97 -1.85
C ALA A 143 -9.38 -13.05 -2.98
N TYR A 144 -10.31 -12.29 -3.58
CA TYR A 144 -10.04 -11.56 -4.82
C TYR A 144 -8.93 -10.51 -4.68
N ILE A 145 -8.96 -9.67 -3.65
CA ILE A 145 -7.94 -8.63 -3.47
C ILE A 145 -6.58 -9.20 -3.07
N PRO A 146 -6.45 -10.12 -2.09
CA PRO A 146 -5.18 -10.77 -1.79
C PRO A 146 -4.53 -11.42 -3.02
N THR A 147 -5.29 -12.21 -3.79
CA THR A 147 -4.79 -12.87 -4.99
C THR A 147 -4.23 -11.88 -6.01
N ASN A 148 -4.92 -10.75 -6.24
CA ASN A 148 -4.47 -9.71 -7.16
C ASN A 148 -3.15 -9.09 -6.70
N VAL A 149 -3.02 -8.73 -5.42
CA VAL A 149 -1.82 -8.07 -4.90
C VAL A 149 -0.63 -9.03 -4.89
N ILE A 150 -0.82 -10.30 -4.52
CA ILE A 150 0.21 -11.34 -4.61
C ILE A 150 0.71 -11.47 -6.05
N SER A 151 -0.20 -11.49 -7.03
CA SER A 151 0.15 -11.57 -8.46
C SER A 151 0.97 -10.36 -8.93
N ILE A 152 0.58 -9.14 -8.52
CA ILE A 152 1.28 -7.90 -8.90
C ILE A 152 2.67 -7.85 -8.31
N THR A 153 2.83 -8.20 -7.03
CA THR A 153 4.11 -8.11 -6.33
C THR A 153 5.07 -9.24 -6.68
N ALA A 154 4.61 -10.26 -7.43
CA ALA A 154 5.37 -11.48 -7.73
C ALA A 154 6.03 -12.13 -6.51
N VAL A 155 5.53 -11.81 -5.31
CA VAL A 155 6.02 -12.41 -4.06
C VAL A 155 5.63 -13.87 -4.03
N SER A 156 6.64 -14.71 -3.89
CA SER A 156 6.52 -16.15 -3.98
C SER A 156 5.44 -16.70 -3.06
N TYR A 157 4.37 -17.19 -3.65
CA TYR A 157 3.35 -18.03 -3.02
C TYR A 157 3.93 -19.34 -2.42
N THR A 158 5.19 -19.64 -2.74
CA THR A 158 5.88 -20.85 -2.33
C THR A 158 6.07 -21.00 -0.83
N HIS A 159 6.18 -19.92 -0.05
CA HIS A 159 6.36 -20.01 1.40
C HIS A 159 5.05 -20.26 2.16
N LEU A 160 3.92 -19.79 1.69
CA LEU A 160 2.63 -20.02 2.35
C LEU A 160 2.10 -21.44 2.09
N ARG A 161 2.29 -21.99 0.88
CA ARG A 161 1.92 -23.38 0.57
C ARG A 161 2.77 -24.44 1.29
N ALA A 162 4.04 -24.13 1.58
CA ALA A 162 4.88 -25.06 2.31
C ALA A 162 4.45 -25.25 3.77
N HIS A 163 3.74 -24.29 4.36
CA HIS A 163 3.20 -24.40 5.72
C HIS A 163 1.85 -25.15 5.79
N GLU A 164 1.05 -25.11 4.74
CA GLU A 164 -0.24 -25.81 4.70
C GLU A 164 -0.10 -27.32 4.43
N THR A 165 0.99 -27.76 3.83
CA THR A 165 1.24 -29.19 3.54
C THR A 165 1.90 -29.97 4.68
N VAL A 166 2.20 -29.33 5.81
CA VAL A 166 2.84 -29.98 6.98
C VAL A 166 1.82 -30.30 8.10
N LEU A 167 0.54 -30.01 7.90
CA LEU A 167 -0.52 -30.21 8.91
C LEU A 167 -1.59 -31.24 8.49
N ASP A 168 -1.32 -32.09 7.46
CA ASP A 168 -2.12 -33.28 7.15
C ASP A 168 -1.37 -34.57 7.54
#